data_4a11b446da89aeef20fdb2ba248576c3
#
_entry.id   4a11b446da89aeef20fdb2ba248576c3
#
_cell.length_a   1.000
_cell.length_b   1.000
_cell.length_c   1.000
_cell.angle_alpha   90.00
_cell.angle_beta   90.00
_cell.angle_gamma   90.00
#
_symmetry.space_group_name_H-M   'P 1'
#
loop_
_entity.id
_entity.type
_entity.pdbx_description
1 polymer ?
#
loop_
_entity_poly.entity_id
_entity_poly.type
_entity_poly.pdbx_seq_one_letter_code
_entity_poly.pdbx_strand_id
1 'polypeptide(L)'
;MGKNKALLSLPGNQAVTFIEHLVSLLEECCSETLIVARDQAHAQDYVFPGVRVTIDETPGIGPLMGLYSGLSAIHTTRAFVVAVDLPCVQRALLSFLLSQPLPTDTLLVPLVHNIPQVLLAIYPRSILPIVREQLLQGRHDLRCLLKVAPVQFVEEVQLLQNDPQLCSFINVNTPEEWRGLF
;
A
#
# COMPACT_ATOMS: atom_id res chain seq x y z
N MET A 1 23.06 -1.71 -7.21
CA MET A 1 21.67 -2.05 -6.82
C MET A 1 21.51 -1.67 -5.36
N GLY A 2 20.57 -0.78 -5.06
CA GLY A 2 20.41 -0.26 -3.70
C GLY A 2 19.90 -1.32 -2.71
N LYS A 3 20.15 -1.09 -1.42
CA LYS A 3 19.62 -1.91 -0.33
C LYS A 3 18.10 -2.03 -0.45
N ASN A 4 17.55 -3.19 -0.03
CA ASN A 4 16.10 -3.40 0.05
C ASN A 4 15.48 -2.35 1.00
N LYS A 5 14.70 -1.41 0.46
CA LYS A 5 14.12 -0.29 1.22
C LYS A 5 13.24 -0.76 2.38
N ALA A 6 12.55 -1.89 2.19
CA ALA A 6 11.72 -2.49 3.22
C ALA A 6 12.47 -2.79 4.53
N LEU A 7 13.77 -3.06 4.41
CA LEU A 7 14.65 -3.40 5.54
C LEU A 7 15.43 -2.19 6.08
N LEU A 8 15.10 -0.97 5.66
CA LEU A 8 15.65 0.24 6.30
C LEU A 8 15.05 0.39 7.69
N SER A 9 15.92 0.69 8.65
CA SER A 9 15.52 0.91 10.05
C SER A 9 14.81 2.24 10.25
N LEU A 10 13.83 2.27 11.14
CA LEU A 10 13.19 3.50 11.58
C LEU A 10 14.18 4.37 12.38
N PRO A 11 14.26 5.70 12.17
CA PRO A 11 15.02 6.58 13.05
C PRO A 11 14.43 6.60 14.45
N GLY A 12 15.32 6.72 15.43
CA GLY A 12 14.91 6.65 16.84
C GLY A 12 14.65 5.23 17.34
N ASN A 13 14.39 4.27 16.44
CA ASN A 13 14.31 2.84 16.78
C ASN A 13 15.01 1.99 15.72
N GLN A 14 16.32 1.88 15.81
CA GLN A 14 17.15 1.10 14.85
C GLN A 14 16.84 -0.41 14.85
N ALA A 15 16.05 -0.88 15.81
CA ALA A 15 15.66 -2.28 15.92
C ALA A 15 14.44 -2.65 15.06
N VAL A 16 13.71 -1.65 14.51
CA VAL A 16 12.47 -1.87 13.72
C VAL A 16 12.67 -1.36 12.31
N THR A 17 12.37 -2.17 11.33
CA THR A 17 12.42 -1.81 9.90
C THR A 17 11.10 -1.19 9.42
N PHE A 18 11.11 -0.57 8.23
CA PHE A 18 9.91 -0.01 7.61
C PHE A 18 8.80 -1.05 7.46
N ILE A 19 9.15 -2.23 6.97
CA ILE A 19 8.17 -3.29 6.77
C ILE A 19 7.63 -3.85 8.09
N GLU A 20 8.46 -4.01 9.12
CA GLU A 20 8.03 -4.45 10.45
C GLU A 20 7.05 -3.45 11.06
N HIS A 21 7.32 -2.15 10.92
CA HIS A 21 6.44 -1.11 11.40
C HIS A 21 5.09 -1.14 10.70
N LEU A 22 5.08 -1.21 9.36
CA LEU A 22 3.84 -1.26 8.59
C LEU A 22 3.04 -2.54 8.87
N VAL A 23 3.71 -3.68 8.99
CA VAL A 23 3.07 -4.95 9.36
C VAL A 23 2.39 -4.81 10.73
N SER A 24 3.10 -4.34 11.75
CA SER A 24 2.53 -4.14 13.09
C SER A 24 1.32 -3.21 13.07
N LEU A 25 1.40 -2.11 12.32
CA LEU A 25 0.28 -1.17 12.17
C LEU A 25 -0.94 -1.80 11.50
N LEU A 26 -0.73 -2.60 10.45
CA LEU A 26 -1.81 -3.25 9.71
C LEU A 26 -2.46 -4.38 10.51
N GLU A 27 -1.70 -5.17 11.27
CA GLU A 27 -2.22 -6.25 12.13
C GLU A 27 -3.20 -5.73 13.19
N GLU A 28 -3.05 -4.49 13.63
CA GLU A 28 -3.96 -3.86 14.59
C GLU A 28 -5.33 -3.48 13.98
N CYS A 29 -5.38 -3.28 12.66
CA CYS A 29 -6.55 -2.73 11.96
C CYS A 29 -7.18 -3.68 10.94
N CYS A 30 -6.45 -4.69 10.50
CA CYS A 30 -6.83 -5.61 9.45
C CYS A 30 -6.92 -7.06 9.97
N SER A 31 -7.86 -7.83 9.44
CA SER A 31 -8.03 -9.26 9.81
C SER A 31 -6.99 -10.18 9.16
N GLU A 32 -6.28 -9.70 8.15
CA GLU A 32 -5.26 -10.41 7.40
C GLU A 32 -4.22 -9.40 6.91
N THR A 33 -2.94 -9.72 7.07
CA THR A 33 -1.83 -8.97 6.51
C THR A 33 -1.08 -9.83 5.50
N LEU A 34 -0.82 -9.28 4.32
CA LEU A 34 -0.15 -9.93 3.21
C LEU A 34 0.96 -9.04 2.67
N ILE A 35 2.16 -9.59 2.53
CA ILE A 35 3.26 -8.94 1.83
C ILE A 35 3.31 -9.44 0.40
N VAL A 36 3.38 -8.53 -0.56
CA VAL A 36 3.62 -8.85 -1.97
C VAL A 36 5.09 -8.57 -2.28
N ALA A 37 5.86 -9.64 -2.46
CA ALA A 37 7.27 -9.56 -2.80
C ALA A 37 7.45 -9.57 -4.33
N ARG A 38 8.41 -8.80 -4.81
CA ARG A 38 8.71 -8.73 -6.25
C ARG A 38 9.14 -10.08 -6.84
N ASP A 39 9.89 -10.88 -6.08
CA ASP A 39 10.45 -12.17 -6.48
C ASP A 39 10.79 -13.04 -5.29
N GLN A 40 11.19 -14.28 -5.54
CA GLN A 40 11.53 -15.27 -4.50
C GLN A 40 12.68 -14.82 -3.58
N ALA A 41 13.66 -14.09 -4.11
CA ALA A 41 14.78 -13.61 -3.30
C ALA A 41 14.31 -12.58 -2.26
N HIS A 42 13.43 -11.64 -2.67
CA HIS A 42 12.84 -10.68 -1.74
C HIS A 42 11.86 -11.35 -0.76
N ALA A 43 11.12 -12.37 -1.18
CA ALA A 43 10.20 -13.09 -0.31
C ALA A 43 10.92 -13.76 0.87
N GLN A 44 12.15 -14.22 0.67
CA GLN A 44 12.97 -14.83 1.73
C GLN A 44 13.40 -13.84 2.84
N ASP A 45 13.44 -12.55 2.50
CA ASP A 45 13.75 -11.48 3.46
C ASP A 45 12.57 -11.14 4.39
N TYR A 46 11.34 -11.58 4.04
CA TYR A 46 10.11 -11.18 4.72
C TYR A 46 9.49 -12.35 5.51
N VAL A 47 10.10 -12.66 6.65
CA VAL A 47 9.63 -13.74 7.54
C VAL A 47 9.07 -13.13 8.82
N PHE A 48 7.75 -13.01 8.88
CA PHE A 48 7.02 -12.46 10.02
C PHE A 48 5.98 -13.47 10.52
N PRO A 49 5.91 -13.76 11.84
CA PRO A 49 4.88 -14.64 12.37
C PRO A 49 3.46 -14.15 12.02
N GLY A 50 2.64 -15.03 11.49
CA GLY A 50 1.24 -14.71 11.14
C GLY A 50 1.05 -13.94 9.83
N VAL A 51 2.10 -13.45 9.18
CA VAL A 51 2.03 -12.70 7.93
C VAL A 51 2.30 -13.63 6.74
N ARG A 52 1.42 -13.61 5.78
CA ARG A 52 1.63 -14.33 4.52
C ARG A 52 2.44 -13.50 3.55
N VAL A 53 3.28 -14.18 2.77
CA VAL A 53 4.03 -13.57 1.67
C VAL A 53 3.58 -14.21 0.37
N THR A 54 3.25 -13.39 -0.61
CA THR A 54 3.05 -13.81 -2.00
C THR A 54 4.08 -13.15 -2.90
N ILE A 55 4.26 -13.70 -4.10
CA ILE A 55 5.22 -13.19 -5.07
C ILE A 55 4.46 -12.64 -6.26
N ASP A 56 4.97 -11.59 -6.89
CA ASP A 56 4.43 -11.09 -8.14
C ASP A 56 4.35 -12.22 -9.18
N GLU A 57 3.17 -12.39 -9.79
CA GLU A 57 2.96 -13.42 -10.80
C GLU A 57 3.94 -13.26 -11.97
N THR A 58 4.26 -11.99 -12.30
CA THR A 58 5.30 -11.66 -13.27
C THR A 58 6.21 -10.57 -12.70
N PRO A 59 7.44 -10.90 -12.27
CA PRO A 59 8.37 -9.95 -11.67
C PRO A 59 8.71 -8.78 -12.60
N GLY A 60 8.84 -7.58 -12.03
CA GLY A 60 9.33 -6.40 -12.73
C GLY A 60 8.31 -5.65 -13.60
N ILE A 61 7.06 -6.08 -13.64
CA ILE A 61 5.98 -5.40 -14.38
C ILE A 61 5.62 -4.05 -13.74
N GLY A 62 5.67 -3.94 -12.42
CA GLY A 62 5.35 -2.71 -11.72
C GLY A 62 4.18 -2.85 -10.74
N PRO A 63 3.73 -1.75 -10.12
CA PRO A 63 2.80 -1.80 -8.98
C PRO A 63 1.42 -2.38 -9.32
N LEU A 64 0.99 -2.31 -10.57
CA LEU A 64 -0.28 -2.93 -10.99
C LEU A 64 -0.23 -4.46 -10.90
N MET A 65 0.93 -5.08 -11.17
CA MET A 65 1.13 -6.52 -10.97
C MET A 65 1.11 -6.87 -9.49
N GLY A 66 1.76 -6.07 -8.64
CA GLY A 66 1.71 -6.26 -7.19
C GLY A 66 0.27 -6.23 -6.65
N LEU A 67 -0.55 -5.29 -7.13
CA LEU A 67 -1.97 -5.25 -6.78
C LEU A 67 -2.70 -6.52 -7.24
N TYR A 68 -2.48 -6.96 -8.47
CA TYR A 68 -3.09 -8.17 -9.02
C TYR A 68 -2.74 -9.41 -8.18
N SER A 69 -1.45 -9.61 -7.91
CA SER A 69 -0.95 -10.73 -7.11
C SER A 69 -1.51 -10.70 -5.67
N GLY A 70 -1.53 -9.52 -5.06
CA GLY A 70 -2.07 -9.31 -3.72
C GLY A 70 -3.57 -9.61 -3.65
N LEU A 71 -4.39 -9.00 -4.51
CA LEU A 71 -5.85 -9.22 -4.54
C LEU A 71 -6.22 -10.67 -4.89
N SER A 72 -5.40 -11.37 -5.67
CA SER A 72 -5.60 -12.79 -5.99
C SER A 72 -5.39 -13.68 -4.75
N ALA A 73 -4.45 -13.29 -3.88
CA ALA A 73 -4.03 -14.06 -2.71
C ALA A 73 -4.83 -13.79 -1.44
N ILE A 74 -5.53 -12.65 -1.29
CA ILE A 74 -6.32 -12.34 -0.10
C ILE A 74 -7.59 -13.18 -0.01
N HIS A 75 -8.07 -13.42 1.22
CA HIS A 75 -9.36 -14.09 1.50
C HIS A 75 -10.50 -13.10 1.76
N THR A 76 -10.17 -11.84 2.03
CA THR A 76 -11.11 -10.75 2.29
C THR A 76 -11.73 -10.20 0.99
N THR A 77 -12.82 -9.46 1.12
CA THR A 77 -13.51 -8.84 -0.04
C THR A 77 -12.83 -7.58 -0.55
N ARG A 78 -11.92 -6.99 0.23
CA ARG A 78 -11.14 -5.80 -0.10
C ARG A 78 -9.81 -5.80 0.62
N ALA A 79 -8.83 -5.06 0.11
CA ALA A 79 -7.55 -4.82 0.74
C ALA A 79 -7.28 -3.33 0.91
N PHE A 80 -6.70 -2.95 2.05
CA PHE A 80 -5.95 -1.71 2.17
C PHE A 80 -4.54 -1.98 1.62
N VAL A 81 -4.15 -1.21 0.62
CA VAL A 81 -2.84 -1.33 -0.04
C VAL A 81 -1.97 -0.16 0.38
N VAL A 82 -0.78 -0.46 0.84
CA VAL A 82 0.23 0.54 1.22
C VAL A 82 1.59 0.15 0.65
N ALA A 83 2.29 1.13 0.09
CA ALA A 83 3.67 0.92 -0.36
C ALA A 83 4.64 0.98 0.82
N VAL A 84 5.68 0.16 0.77
CA VAL A 84 6.67 0.05 1.84
C VAL A 84 7.52 1.32 2.03
N ASP A 85 7.56 2.19 1.03
CA ASP A 85 8.24 3.49 1.07
C ASP A 85 7.38 4.61 1.70
N LEU A 86 6.25 4.27 2.31
CA LEU A 86 5.40 5.14 3.12
C LEU A 86 5.50 4.77 4.62
N PRO A 87 6.67 4.89 5.27
CA PRO A 87 6.85 4.39 6.64
C PRO A 87 6.16 5.25 7.70
N CYS A 88 5.68 6.45 7.35
CA CYS A 88 5.07 7.40 8.28
C CYS A 88 3.54 7.29 8.34
N VAL A 89 2.94 6.22 7.84
CA VAL A 89 1.48 6.03 7.88
C VAL A 89 0.98 6.14 9.30
N GLN A 90 0.00 7.05 9.51
CA GLN A 90 -0.60 7.32 10.80
C GLN A 90 -1.76 6.37 11.06
N ARG A 91 -1.81 5.77 12.25
CA ARG A 91 -2.90 4.89 12.68
C ARG A 91 -4.29 5.56 12.58
N ALA A 92 -4.37 6.84 12.94
CA ALA A 92 -5.61 7.60 12.88
C ALA A 92 -6.13 7.70 11.44
N LEU A 93 -5.25 7.97 10.48
CA LEU A 93 -5.60 8.01 9.06
C LEU A 93 -6.05 6.63 8.55
N LEU A 94 -5.32 5.56 8.89
CA LEU A 94 -5.68 4.20 8.52
C LEU A 94 -7.08 3.84 9.05
N SER A 95 -7.33 4.07 10.33
CA SER A 95 -8.64 3.81 10.95
C SER A 95 -9.75 4.63 10.29
N PHE A 96 -9.49 5.89 9.97
CA PHE A 96 -10.43 6.76 9.27
C PHE A 96 -10.77 6.21 7.88
N LEU A 97 -9.77 5.84 7.07
CA LEU A 97 -9.99 5.29 5.72
C LEU A 97 -10.77 3.97 5.76
N LEU A 98 -10.44 3.09 6.72
CA LEU A 98 -11.13 1.80 6.88
C LEU A 98 -12.58 1.96 7.35
N SER A 99 -12.91 3.06 8.04
CA SER A 99 -14.28 3.36 8.53
C SER A 99 -15.19 3.98 7.48
N GLN A 100 -14.66 4.38 6.30
CA GLN A 100 -15.47 5.03 5.29
C GLN A 100 -16.53 4.08 4.71
N PRO A 101 -17.78 4.54 4.58
CA PRO A 101 -18.79 3.79 3.85
C PRO A 101 -18.38 3.66 2.39
N LEU A 102 -18.23 2.43 1.92
CA LEU A 102 -17.70 2.15 0.59
C LEU A 102 -18.51 1.02 -0.08
N PRO A 103 -19.07 1.24 -1.27
CA PRO A 103 -19.67 0.18 -2.08
C PRO A 103 -18.67 -0.96 -2.34
N THR A 104 -19.21 -2.16 -2.57
CA THR A 104 -18.40 -3.39 -2.64
C THR A 104 -17.43 -3.46 -3.81
N ASP A 105 -17.67 -2.70 -4.85
CA ASP A 105 -16.92 -2.66 -6.11
C ASP A 105 -16.14 -1.35 -6.33
N THR A 106 -16.12 -0.47 -5.33
CA THR A 106 -15.57 0.89 -5.44
C THR A 106 -14.20 0.97 -4.76
N LEU A 107 -13.25 1.62 -5.43
CA LEU A 107 -11.96 2.01 -4.86
C LEU A 107 -12.16 3.19 -3.90
N LEU A 108 -11.41 3.23 -2.79
CA LEU A 108 -11.28 4.42 -1.95
C LEU A 108 -9.85 4.97 -2.10
N VAL A 109 -9.73 6.17 -2.66
CA VAL A 109 -8.42 6.76 -2.99
C VAL A 109 -8.30 8.15 -2.38
N PRO A 110 -7.34 8.39 -1.47
CA PRO A 110 -7.03 9.72 -0.97
C PRO A 110 -6.53 10.67 -2.07
N LEU A 111 -6.91 11.94 -1.97
CA LEU A 111 -6.36 13.03 -2.79
C LEU A 111 -5.48 13.92 -1.92
N VAL A 112 -4.22 14.09 -2.28
CA VAL A 112 -3.29 15.03 -1.65
C VAL A 112 -2.79 15.99 -2.73
N HIS A 113 -2.99 17.28 -2.54
CA HIS A 113 -2.69 18.31 -3.55
C HIS A 113 -3.32 17.99 -4.93
N ASN A 114 -4.53 17.46 -4.94
CA ASN A 114 -5.24 16.95 -6.13
C ASN A 114 -4.54 15.77 -6.84
N ILE A 115 -3.60 15.10 -6.17
CA ILE A 115 -2.91 13.92 -6.70
C ILE A 115 -3.47 12.66 -6.03
N PRO A 116 -4.03 11.70 -6.79
CA PRO A 116 -4.51 10.43 -6.24
C PRO A 116 -3.39 9.59 -5.65
N GLN A 117 -3.55 9.17 -4.40
CA GLN A 117 -2.60 8.37 -3.64
C GLN A 117 -2.90 6.88 -3.80
N VAL A 118 -2.63 6.34 -4.97
CA VAL A 118 -3.00 4.96 -5.35
C VAL A 118 -2.22 3.86 -4.63
N LEU A 119 -1.13 4.21 -3.93
CA LEU A 119 -0.32 3.29 -3.11
C LEU A 119 -0.56 3.49 -1.60
N LEU A 120 -1.64 4.17 -1.24
CA LEU A 120 -2.22 4.23 0.09
C LEU A 120 -3.74 4.32 -0.08
N ALA A 121 -4.39 3.20 -0.42
CA ALA A 121 -5.76 3.18 -0.90
C ALA A 121 -6.45 1.84 -0.61
N ILE A 122 -7.79 1.80 -0.70
CA ILE A 122 -8.56 0.56 -0.56
C ILE A 122 -9.01 0.07 -1.94
N TYR A 123 -8.77 -1.20 -2.20
CA TYR A 123 -9.11 -1.88 -3.44
C TYR A 123 -10.05 -3.07 -3.15
N PRO A 124 -11.23 -3.14 -3.80
CA PRO A 124 -12.08 -4.31 -3.71
C PRO A 124 -11.53 -5.48 -4.54
N ARG A 125 -11.66 -6.70 -4.03
CA ARG A 125 -11.22 -7.90 -4.76
C ARG A 125 -12.02 -8.10 -6.06
N SER A 126 -13.23 -7.57 -6.14
CA SER A 126 -14.09 -7.66 -7.33
C SER A 126 -13.51 -7.00 -8.59
N ILE A 127 -12.53 -6.10 -8.46
CA ILE A 127 -11.88 -5.47 -9.62
C ILE A 127 -10.79 -6.33 -10.28
N LEU A 128 -10.48 -7.52 -9.76
CA LEU A 128 -9.46 -8.41 -10.35
C LEU A 128 -9.59 -8.58 -11.88
N PRO A 129 -10.79 -8.79 -12.45
CA PRO A 129 -10.93 -8.87 -13.91
C PRO A 129 -10.48 -7.60 -14.64
N ILE A 130 -10.79 -6.42 -14.06
CA ILE A 130 -10.37 -5.12 -14.60
C ILE A 130 -8.85 -4.97 -14.53
N VAL A 131 -8.25 -5.30 -13.39
CA VAL A 131 -6.78 -5.26 -13.22
C VAL A 131 -6.08 -6.14 -14.24
N ARG A 132 -6.59 -7.38 -14.42
CA ARG A 132 -6.04 -8.33 -15.41
C ARG A 132 -6.12 -7.77 -16.83
N GLU A 133 -7.25 -7.17 -17.20
CA GLU A 133 -7.40 -6.57 -18.53
C GLU A 133 -6.42 -5.42 -18.75
N GLN A 134 -6.20 -4.55 -17.75
CA GLN A 134 -5.23 -3.46 -17.84
C GLN A 134 -3.80 -4.00 -18.02
N LEU A 135 -3.44 -5.06 -17.29
CA LEU A 135 -2.14 -5.74 -17.46
C LEU A 135 -1.97 -6.30 -18.87
N LEU A 136 -3.00 -6.96 -19.44
CA LEU A 136 -2.97 -7.47 -20.82
C LEU A 136 -2.82 -6.36 -21.86
N GLN A 137 -3.29 -5.14 -21.55
CA GLN A 137 -3.08 -3.95 -22.39
C GLN A 137 -1.71 -3.29 -22.19
N GLY A 138 -0.81 -3.91 -21.42
CA GLY A 138 0.53 -3.39 -21.13
C GLY A 138 0.54 -2.20 -20.17
N ARG A 139 -0.50 -1.99 -19.37
CA ARG A 139 -0.51 -0.99 -18.31
C ARG A 139 0.23 -1.53 -17.09
N HIS A 140 0.99 -0.66 -16.41
CA HIS A 140 1.80 -1.06 -15.26
C HIS A 140 1.55 -0.17 -14.03
N ASP A 141 0.93 0.99 -14.21
CA ASP A 141 0.62 1.98 -13.18
C ASP A 141 -0.83 1.80 -12.68
N LEU A 142 -1.03 1.84 -11.38
CA LEU A 142 -2.34 1.76 -10.70
C LEU A 142 -3.30 2.89 -11.11
N ARG A 143 -2.80 4.04 -11.54
CA ARG A 143 -3.63 5.18 -11.99
C ARG A 143 -4.52 4.84 -13.18
N CYS A 144 -4.18 3.82 -13.96
CA CYS A 144 -5.05 3.37 -15.05
C CYS A 144 -6.44 2.94 -14.53
N LEU A 145 -6.51 2.39 -13.31
CA LEU A 145 -7.75 1.93 -12.69
C LEU A 145 -8.73 3.06 -12.40
N LEU A 146 -8.23 4.27 -12.15
CA LEU A 146 -9.07 5.45 -11.87
C LEU A 146 -9.98 5.86 -13.03
N LYS A 147 -9.71 5.34 -14.24
CA LYS A 147 -10.47 5.63 -15.46
C LYS A 147 -11.48 4.54 -15.81
N VAL A 148 -11.34 3.36 -15.23
CA VAL A 148 -12.08 2.16 -15.67
C VAL A 148 -12.82 1.42 -14.54
N ALA A 149 -12.61 1.84 -13.30
CA ALA A 149 -13.30 1.29 -12.13
C ALA A 149 -14.04 2.41 -11.37
N PRO A 150 -15.10 2.09 -10.61
CA PRO A 150 -15.71 3.04 -9.69
C PRO A 150 -14.72 3.52 -8.63
N VAL A 151 -14.64 4.83 -8.40
CA VAL A 151 -13.72 5.45 -7.44
C VAL A 151 -14.47 6.43 -6.56
N GLN A 152 -14.28 6.31 -5.27
CA GLN A 152 -14.61 7.33 -4.27
C GLN A 152 -13.32 8.00 -3.81
N PHE A 153 -13.22 9.30 -4.01
CA PHE A 153 -12.10 10.07 -3.50
C PHE A 153 -12.34 10.54 -2.08
N VAL A 154 -11.26 10.58 -1.29
CA VAL A 154 -11.23 11.21 0.02
C VAL A 154 -10.47 12.52 -0.11
N GLU A 155 -11.16 13.63 0.10
CA GLU A 155 -10.60 14.96 -0.08
C GLU A 155 -9.56 15.29 1.02
N GLU A 156 -8.56 16.09 0.67
CA GLU A 156 -7.46 16.48 1.56
C GLU A 156 -7.95 17.06 2.89
N VAL A 157 -9.02 17.85 2.87
CA VAL A 157 -9.60 18.44 4.09
C VAL A 157 -10.05 17.39 5.11
N GLN A 158 -10.48 16.21 4.66
CA GLN A 158 -10.86 15.09 5.52
C GLN A 158 -9.61 14.36 6.04
N LEU A 159 -8.57 14.25 5.20
CA LEU A 159 -7.29 13.63 5.58
C LEU A 159 -6.58 14.42 6.67
N LEU A 160 -6.55 15.75 6.55
CA LEU A 160 -5.95 16.68 7.53
C LEU A 160 -6.54 16.56 8.93
N GLN A 161 -7.78 16.09 9.09
CA GLN A 161 -8.38 15.85 10.39
C GLN A 161 -7.76 14.67 11.15
N ASN A 162 -7.15 13.71 10.40
CA ASN A 162 -6.57 12.49 10.94
C ASN A 162 -5.05 12.41 10.77
N ASP A 163 -4.50 13.23 9.91
CA ASP A 163 -3.05 13.40 9.66
C ASP A 163 -2.76 14.86 9.28
N PRO A 164 -2.67 15.77 10.28
CA PRO A 164 -2.57 17.21 10.04
C PRO A 164 -1.37 17.66 9.21
N GLN A 165 -0.32 16.86 9.15
CA GLN A 165 0.90 17.13 8.38
C GLN A 165 1.00 16.29 7.13
N LEU A 166 0.01 15.43 6.84
CA LEU A 166 0.01 14.48 5.72
C LEU A 166 1.26 13.59 5.69
N CYS A 167 1.82 13.29 6.87
CA CYS A 167 3.02 12.47 7.01
C CYS A 167 2.86 11.10 6.40
N SER A 168 1.66 10.52 6.43
CA SER A 168 1.35 9.22 5.84
C SER A 168 1.63 9.13 4.34
N PHE A 169 1.70 10.26 3.65
CA PHE A 169 1.89 10.33 2.20
C PHE A 169 3.32 10.68 1.79
N ILE A 170 4.22 10.78 2.75
CA ILE A 170 5.63 11.09 2.48
C ILE A 170 6.36 9.83 2.06
N ASN A 171 6.81 9.78 0.82
CA ASN A 171 7.70 8.73 0.32
C ASN A 171 9.11 8.92 0.87
N VAL A 172 9.69 7.82 1.36
CA VAL A 172 11.07 7.79 1.81
C VAL A 172 11.87 6.82 0.95
N ASN A 173 12.79 7.36 0.17
CA ASN A 173 13.59 6.57 -0.76
C ASN A 173 15.02 6.35 -0.28
N THR A 174 15.51 7.21 0.61
CA THR A 174 16.88 7.15 1.14
C THR A 174 16.92 7.36 2.65
N PRO A 175 17.95 6.84 3.34
CA PRO A 175 18.17 7.13 4.76
C PRO A 175 18.39 8.61 5.05
N GLU A 176 18.85 9.39 4.06
CA GLU A 176 19.05 10.82 4.14
C GLU A 176 17.71 11.57 4.16
N GLU A 177 16.80 11.26 3.22
CA GLU A 177 15.43 11.81 3.20
C GLU A 177 14.74 11.56 4.53
N TRP A 178 14.88 10.35 5.05
CA TRP A 178 14.29 9.98 6.33
C TRP A 178 14.83 10.82 7.49
N ARG A 179 16.14 11.05 7.58
CA ARG A 179 16.76 11.87 8.64
C ARG A 179 16.38 13.35 8.57
N GLY A 180 15.92 13.81 7.43
CA GLY A 180 15.47 15.18 7.21
C GLY A 180 14.00 15.44 7.56
N LEU A 181 13.24 14.40 7.92
CA LEU A 181 11.82 14.52 8.28
C LEU A 181 11.57 14.82 9.77
N PHE A 182 12.61 14.68 10.64
CA PHE A 182 12.47 14.84 12.09
C PHE A 182 13.57 15.71 12.69
#